data_66e856b0b18c4857e0c8db65db1553d1
#
_entry.id   66e856b0b18c4857e0c8db65db1553d1
#
_cell.length_a   1.000
_cell.length_b   1.000
_cell.length_c   1.000
_cell.angle_alpha   90.00
_cell.angle_beta   90.00
_cell.angle_gamma   90.00
#
_symmetry.space_group_name_H-M   'P 1'
#
loop_
_entity.id
_entity.type
_entity.pdbx_description
1 polymer ?
#
loop_
_entity_poly.entity_id
_entity_poly.type
_entity_poly.pdbx_seq_one_letter_code
_entity_poly.pdbx_strand_id
1 'polypeptide(L)'
;MKKVRKNLKGNYKSDKPSNRDQNIISKKRFLLNDQLTFARFSGDRNPIHLDKIAARRTIHGQCIVHGMHSLLWALDSLAKENHISASKMNVRFLQPIFLGEEVYCVYSELNNRLSVLTNEITFVIIDIEIGEITPNNEILTPIKNVPNNSPRELTFLECEKLSNQPFKIFGDTNLASRLFPSFTDQYGIKVACEIGAISHIVGMECPGLHSIFSALTVEITRQITSPVFEVSKSDKRFNLINISAKGKTLVAKIESFFRPMPSKNLHISKLATLVKHNEFKNIHALIIGGSRGLGEAVAKLISAGGGESTITYHVGSIEAERVVKEIREWGGKCQMTQLTINEKTSLTLNYSNINQLYYFASPKILGKRSKNYDEKILSLYRSIYVDYFNNICTELISRKYKCSVFYPSTIFIDNPPTGFKNYIRFKMEGEKLCEELNKNSIIDIIFPRLPVLATDQNQSIINKQS
;
A
#
# COMPACT_ATOMS: atom_id res chain seq x y z
N MET A 1 13.60 27.74 -13.74
CA MET A 1 12.47 26.98 -13.16
C MET A 1 11.15 27.01 -13.93
N LYS A 2 10.79 28.05 -14.71
CA LYS A 2 9.53 28.08 -15.50
C LYS A 2 9.53 27.21 -16.77
N LYS A 3 10.68 26.88 -17.37
CA LYS A 3 10.76 26.05 -18.60
C LYS A 3 10.61 24.53 -18.37
N VAL A 4 10.99 24.02 -17.21
CA VAL A 4 10.84 22.59 -16.89
C VAL A 4 9.40 22.20 -16.57
N ARG A 5 8.59 23.15 -16.05
CA ARG A 5 7.15 22.92 -15.82
C ARG A 5 6.31 22.84 -17.10
N LYS A 6 6.82 23.32 -18.24
CA LYS A 6 6.09 23.28 -19.50
C LYS A 6 6.16 21.93 -20.22
N ASN A 7 7.22 21.14 -19.98
CA ASN A 7 7.36 19.80 -20.59
C ASN A 7 6.68 18.67 -19.79
N LEU A 8 6.28 18.93 -18.53
CA LEU A 8 5.47 17.98 -17.73
C LEU A 8 3.96 18.27 -17.86
N LYS A 9 3.58 19.38 -18.49
CA LYS A 9 2.24 19.63 -18.97
C LYS A 9 2.15 19.32 -20.47
N GLY A 10 2.51 18.11 -20.85
CA GLY A 10 1.99 17.53 -22.08
C GLY A 10 0.48 17.69 -22.02
N ASN A 11 -0.13 18.27 -23.05
CA ASN A 11 -1.58 18.44 -23.22
C ASN A 11 -2.29 17.08 -23.12
N TYR A 12 -2.41 16.54 -21.91
CA TYR A 12 -3.39 15.50 -21.62
C TYR A 12 -4.74 16.24 -21.49
N LYS A 13 -5.37 16.55 -22.61
CA LYS A 13 -6.83 16.55 -22.64
C LYS A 13 -7.21 15.21 -22.03
N SER A 14 -7.92 15.23 -20.93
CA SER A 14 -8.67 14.09 -20.43
C SER A 14 -9.73 13.80 -21.48
N ASP A 15 -9.39 13.02 -22.50
CA ASP A 15 -10.36 12.36 -23.34
C ASP A 15 -11.09 11.41 -22.38
N LYS A 16 -12.18 11.91 -21.80
CA LYS A 16 -13.19 11.07 -21.18
C LYS A 16 -13.72 10.21 -22.32
N PRO A 17 -13.47 8.90 -22.32
CA PRO A 17 -14.06 8.04 -23.32
C PRO A 17 -15.58 8.16 -23.17
N SER A 18 -16.25 8.59 -24.22
CA SER A 18 -17.70 8.50 -24.30
C SER A 18 -18.09 7.04 -24.18
N ASN A 19 -19.12 6.73 -23.43
CA ASN A 19 -19.56 5.38 -23.05
C ASN A 19 -20.01 4.47 -24.25
N ARG A 20 -19.68 4.81 -25.50
CA ARG A 20 -20.22 4.11 -26.69
C ARG A 20 -19.19 3.32 -27.51
N ASP A 21 -17.87 3.50 -27.29
CA ASP A 21 -16.85 2.89 -28.16
C ASP A 21 -15.81 2.05 -27.40
N GLN A 22 -16.10 1.61 -26.17
CA GLN A 22 -15.19 0.76 -25.43
C GLN A 22 -15.53 -0.71 -25.63
N ASN A 23 -14.69 -1.43 -26.37
CA ASN A 23 -14.77 -2.88 -26.49
C ASN A 23 -14.23 -3.54 -25.21
N ILE A 24 -15.11 -3.81 -24.24
CA ILE A 24 -14.75 -4.56 -23.03
C ILE A 24 -14.60 -6.02 -23.42
N ILE A 25 -13.36 -6.51 -23.42
CA ILE A 25 -13.02 -7.87 -23.77
C ILE A 25 -13.00 -8.83 -22.57
N SER A 26 -12.83 -8.32 -21.36
CA SER A 26 -12.83 -9.15 -20.15
C SER A 26 -13.09 -8.34 -18.89
N LYS A 27 -13.50 -9.02 -17.80
CA LYS A 27 -13.60 -8.43 -16.46
C LYS A 27 -13.02 -9.39 -15.42
N LYS A 28 -12.43 -8.84 -14.37
CA LYS A 28 -11.85 -9.64 -13.28
C LYS A 28 -11.92 -8.91 -11.95
N ARG A 29 -12.05 -9.68 -10.89
CA ARG A 29 -11.87 -9.25 -9.51
C ARG A 29 -10.72 -10.06 -8.92
N PHE A 30 -9.59 -9.40 -8.71
CA PHE A 30 -8.40 -10.06 -8.15
C PHE A 30 -8.55 -10.25 -6.65
N LEU A 31 -8.42 -11.49 -6.18
CA LEU A 31 -8.47 -11.87 -4.78
C LEU A 31 -7.07 -12.20 -4.24
N LEU A 32 -6.94 -12.34 -2.93
CA LEU A 32 -5.66 -12.72 -2.31
C LEU A 32 -5.14 -14.07 -2.83
N ASN A 33 -6.03 -15.05 -3.02
CA ASN A 33 -5.65 -16.36 -3.53
C ASN A 33 -5.07 -16.29 -4.96
N ASP A 34 -5.55 -15.36 -5.79
CA ASP A 34 -4.98 -15.12 -7.13
C ASP A 34 -3.55 -14.60 -7.01
N GLN A 35 -3.27 -13.71 -6.04
CA GLN A 35 -1.93 -13.18 -5.82
C GLN A 35 -0.99 -14.24 -5.24
N LEU A 36 -1.47 -15.11 -4.33
CA LEU A 36 -0.69 -16.25 -3.83
C LEU A 36 -0.33 -17.23 -4.96
N THR A 37 -1.25 -17.46 -5.89
CA THR A 37 -1.00 -18.32 -7.06
C THR A 37 -0.02 -17.65 -8.03
N PHE A 38 -0.19 -16.35 -8.29
CA PHE A 38 0.75 -15.60 -9.12
C PHE A 38 2.16 -15.51 -8.49
N ALA A 39 2.26 -15.36 -7.18
CA ALA A 39 3.53 -15.38 -6.47
C ALA A 39 4.27 -16.72 -6.60
N ARG A 40 3.54 -17.84 -6.64
CA ARG A 40 4.14 -19.16 -6.94
C ARG A 40 4.62 -19.26 -8.38
N PHE A 41 3.86 -18.68 -9.31
CA PHE A 41 4.21 -18.65 -10.73
C PHE A 41 5.43 -17.74 -10.99
N SER A 42 5.40 -16.51 -10.51
CA SER A 42 6.41 -15.48 -10.82
C SER A 42 7.64 -15.52 -9.89
N GLY A 43 7.51 -16.11 -8.69
CA GLY A 43 8.49 -16.00 -7.62
C GLY A 43 8.44 -14.68 -6.84
N ASP A 44 7.56 -13.75 -7.21
CA ASP A 44 7.41 -12.47 -6.51
C ASP A 44 6.56 -12.62 -5.25
N ARG A 45 7.22 -12.64 -4.10
CA ARG A 45 6.63 -12.75 -2.78
C ARG A 45 6.67 -11.46 -1.98
N ASN A 46 6.77 -10.31 -2.65
CA ASN A 46 6.80 -9.04 -1.95
C ASN A 46 5.55 -8.87 -1.05
N PRO A 47 5.75 -8.60 0.26
CA PRO A 47 4.65 -8.51 1.23
C PRO A 47 3.57 -7.49 0.87
N ILE A 48 3.89 -6.50 0.02
CA ILE A 48 2.90 -5.51 -0.45
C ILE A 48 1.72 -6.15 -1.18
N HIS A 49 1.89 -7.34 -1.73
CA HIS A 49 0.86 -8.09 -2.46
C HIS A 49 0.16 -9.14 -1.60
N LEU A 50 0.83 -9.70 -0.59
CA LEU A 50 0.44 -10.94 0.07
C LEU A 50 0.12 -10.78 1.56
N ASP A 51 0.77 -9.81 2.23
CA ASP A 51 0.66 -9.62 3.68
C ASP A 51 -0.12 -8.34 3.99
N LYS A 52 -1.34 -8.49 4.51
CA LYS A 52 -2.21 -7.37 4.87
C LYS A 52 -1.61 -6.48 5.96
N ILE A 53 -0.80 -7.03 6.86
CA ILE A 53 -0.18 -6.29 7.97
C ILE A 53 0.98 -5.45 7.45
N ALA A 54 1.87 -6.04 6.65
CA ALA A 54 2.96 -5.32 6.01
C ALA A 54 2.46 -4.26 5.03
N ALA A 55 1.48 -4.61 4.18
CA ALA A 55 0.93 -3.70 3.17
C ALA A 55 0.26 -2.46 3.77
N ARG A 56 -0.38 -2.55 4.96
CA ARG A 56 -0.99 -1.39 5.63
C ARG A 56 0.03 -0.32 6.04
N ARG A 57 1.32 -0.67 6.15
CA ARG A 57 2.41 0.27 6.47
C ARG A 57 3.03 0.91 5.23
N THR A 58 2.51 0.62 4.06
CA THR A 58 2.93 1.24 2.81
C THR A 58 2.02 2.41 2.46
N ILE A 59 2.47 3.25 1.50
CA ILE A 59 1.67 4.36 0.97
C ILE A 59 0.30 3.93 0.43
N HIS A 60 0.13 2.64 0.09
CA HIS A 60 -1.14 2.10 -0.39
C HIS A 60 -2.06 1.66 0.77
N GLY A 61 -1.49 1.37 1.95
CA GLY A 61 -2.20 0.99 3.18
C GLY A 61 -3.02 -0.29 3.11
N GLN A 62 -2.89 -1.09 2.05
CA GLN A 62 -3.49 -2.42 1.86
C GLN A 62 -2.78 -3.17 0.73
N CYS A 63 -3.05 -4.48 0.61
CA CYS A 63 -2.50 -5.27 -0.48
C CYS A 63 -2.98 -4.78 -1.84
N ILE A 64 -2.06 -4.79 -2.78
CA ILE A 64 -2.28 -4.43 -4.18
C ILE A 64 -2.03 -5.64 -5.08
N VAL A 65 -2.63 -5.64 -6.27
CA VAL A 65 -2.40 -6.65 -7.30
C VAL A 65 -0.98 -6.50 -7.85
N HIS A 66 -0.29 -7.62 -8.13
CA HIS A 66 0.97 -7.56 -8.88
C HIS A 66 0.75 -6.91 -10.24
N GLY A 67 1.55 -5.90 -10.58
CA GLY A 67 1.43 -5.22 -11.88
C GLY A 67 1.53 -6.20 -13.05
N MET A 68 2.48 -7.13 -12.98
CA MET A 68 2.67 -8.15 -14.02
C MET A 68 1.53 -9.17 -14.11
N HIS A 69 0.78 -9.41 -13.01
CA HIS A 69 -0.43 -10.23 -13.04
C HIS A 69 -1.53 -9.55 -13.85
N SER A 70 -1.74 -8.25 -13.64
CA SER A 70 -2.73 -7.49 -14.40
C SER A 70 -2.35 -7.37 -15.89
N LEU A 71 -1.06 -7.24 -16.20
CA LEU A 71 -0.54 -7.23 -17.57
C LEU A 71 -0.80 -8.56 -18.28
N LEU A 72 -0.36 -9.69 -17.69
CA LEU A 72 -0.53 -11.00 -18.29
C LEU A 72 -2.00 -11.37 -18.45
N TRP A 73 -2.87 -11.02 -17.49
CA TRP A 73 -4.32 -11.21 -17.63
C TRP A 73 -4.90 -10.39 -18.78
N ALA A 74 -4.47 -9.15 -18.97
CA ALA A 74 -4.96 -8.32 -20.07
C ALA A 74 -4.51 -8.85 -21.43
N LEU A 75 -3.25 -9.33 -21.54
CA LEU A 75 -2.73 -9.95 -22.75
C LEU A 75 -3.39 -11.29 -23.06
N ASP A 76 -3.66 -12.12 -22.05
CA ASP A 76 -4.40 -13.36 -22.19
C ASP A 76 -5.84 -13.11 -22.68
N SER A 77 -6.48 -12.06 -22.16
CA SER A 77 -7.81 -11.65 -22.61
C SER A 77 -7.81 -11.20 -24.08
N LEU A 78 -6.78 -10.48 -24.53
CA LEU A 78 -6.63 -10.07 -25.94
C LEU A 78 -6.38 -11.29 -26.85
N ALA A 79 -5.46 -12.17 -26.44
CA ALA A 79 -5.14 -13.38 -27.19
C ALA A 79 -6.36 -14.27 -27.39
N LYS A 80 -7.24 -14.34 -26.38
CA LYS A 80 -8.50 -15.10 -26.44
C LYS A 80 -9.50 -14.54 -27.45
N GLU A 81 -9.64 -13.21 -27.50
CA GLU A 81 -10.69 -12.57 -28.32
C GLU A 81 -10.24 -12.29 -29.76
N ASN A 82 -9.03 -11.80 -29.95
CA ASN A 82 -8.65 -11.19 -31.23
C ASN A 82 -7.47 -11.86 -31.93
N HIS A 83 -6.78 -12.82 -31.33
CA HIS A 83 -5.58 -13.49 -31.86
C HIS A 83 -4.46 -12.53 -32.33
N ILE A 84 -4.47 -11.29 -31.82
CA ILE A 84 -3.46 -10.28 -32.17
C ILE A 84 -2.17 -10.58 -31.41
N SER A 85 -1.05 -10.66 -32.15
CA SER A 85 0.28 -10.86 -31.57
C SER A 85 0.99 -9.53 -31.36
N ALA A 86 1.41 -9.26 -30.11
CA ALA A 86 2.23 -8.10 -29.76
C ALA A 86 3.69 -8.49 -29.75
N SER A 87 4.48 -7.97 -30.71
CA SER A 87 5.94 -8.14 -30.71
C SER A 87 6.63 -7.24 -29.70
N LYS A 88 6.03 -6.09 -29.42
CA LYS A 88 6.49 -5.15 -28.39
C LYS A 88 5.34 -4.49 -27.65
N MET A 89 5.54 -4.23 -26.39
CA MET A 89 4.55 -3.65 -25.49
C MET A 89 5.17 -2.53 -24.66
N ASN A 90 4.50 -1.37 -24.62
CA ASN A 90 4.83 -0.27 -23.71
C ASN A 90 3.75 -0.16 -22.64
N VAL A 91 4.08 -0.50 -21.40
CA VAL A 91 3.16 -0.61 -20.28
C VAL A 91 3.37 0.54 -19.31
N ARG A 92 2.30 1.15 -18.84
CA ARG A 92 2.32 2.16 -17.79
C ARG A 92 1.35 1.76 -16.67
N PHE A 93 1.87 1.65 -15.46
CA PHE A 93 1.09 1.38 -14.25
C PHE A 93 0.76 2.72 -13.58
N LEU A 94 -0.44 3.23 -13.82
CA LEU A 94 -0.85 4.57 -13.41
C LEU A 94 -1.32 4.61 -11.94
N GLN A 95 -2.01 3.55 -11.53
CA GLN A 95 -2.58 3.41 -10.19
C GLN A 95 -2.53 1.94 -9.77
N PRO A 96 -2.33 1.61 -8.49
CA PRO A 96 -2.41 0.22 -8.03
C PRO A 96 -3.87 -0.25 -8.05
N ILE A 97 -4.11 -1.49 -8.45
CA ILE A 97 -5.40 -2.18 -8.31
C ILE A 97 -5.43 -2.78 -6.90
N PHE A 98 -6.50 -2.53 -6.14
CA PHE A 98 -6.67 -3.15 -4.83
C PHE A 98 -7.35 -4.51 -4.94
N LEU A 99 -7.05 -5.40 -3.98
CA LEU A 99 -7.73 -6.68 -3.93
C LEU A 99 -9.24 -6.49 -3.72
N GLY A 100 -10.03 -7.23 -4.50
CA GLY A 100 -11.49 -7.15 -4.47
C GLY A 100 -12.12 -6.07 -5.36
N GLU A 101 -11.33 -5.17 -5.96
CA GLU A 101 -11.84 -4.25 -7.00
C GLU A 101 -12.19 -5.03 -8.27
N GLU A 102 -13.36 -4.76 -8.85
CA GLU A 102 -13.73 -5.27 -10.16
C GLU A 102 -13.17 -4.33 -11.23
N VAL A 103 -12.37 -4.90 -12.14
CA VAL A 103 -11.73 -4.17 -13.22
C VAL A 103 -12.10 -4.76 -14.57
N TYR A 104 -12.08 -3.92 -15.58
CA TYR A 104 -12.41 -4.26 -16.96
C TYR A 104 -11.16 -4.16 -17.82
N CYS A 105 -10.97 -5.10 -18.74
CA CYS A 105 -10.00 -5.04 -19.80
C CYS A 105 -10.69 -4.52 -21.06
N VAL A 106 -10.17 -3.44 -21.61
CA VAL A 106 -10.71 -2.77 -22.78
C VAL A 106 -9.65 -2.74 -23.88
N TYR A 107 -10.02 -3.12 -25.08
CA TYR A 107 -9.15 -3.01 -26.26
C TYR A 107 -9.67 -1.95 -27.23
N SER A 108 -8.77 -1.10 -27.69
CA SER A 108 -9.00 -0.14 -28.75
C SER A 108 -8.20 -0.48 -29.98
N GLU A 109 -8.86 -0.90 -31.04
CA GLU A 109 -8.23 -1.21 -32.35
C GLU A 109 -7.60 0.04 -32.99
N LEU A 110 -8.22 1.20 -32.81
CA LEU A 110 -7.78 2.47 -33.40
C LEU A 110 -6.33 2.81 -33.09
N ASN A 111 -5.85 2.47 -31.92
CA ASN A 111 -4.50 2.80 -31.46
C ASN A 111 -3.75 1.60 -30.89
N ASN A 112 -4.21 0.39 -31.13
CA ASN A 112 -3.64 -0.86 -30.63
C ASN A 112 -3.33 -0.80 -29.13
N ARG A 113 -4.32 -0.40 -28.32
CA ARG A 113 -4.17 -0.15 -26.90
C ARG A 113 -5.09 -1.02 -26.07
N LEU A 114 -4.50 -1.71 -25.09
CA LEU A 114 -5.23 -2.29 -23.97
C LEU A 114 -5.25 -1.34 -22.78
N SER A 115 -6.34 -1.34 -22.05
CA SER A 115 -6.46 -0.60 -20.80
C SER A 115 -7.13 -1.46 -19.73
N VAL A 116 -6.56 -1.46 -18.53
CA VAL A 116 -7.22 -2.03 -17.35
C VAL A 116 -7.80 -0.89 -16.54
N LEU A 117 -9.11 -0.87 -16.37
CA LEU A 117 -9.81 0.29 -15.83
C LEU A 117 -11.08 -0.09 -15.05
N THR A 118 -11.62 0.87 -14.32
CA THR A 118 -13.02 0.94 -13.89
C THR A 118 -13.71 2.08 -14.62
N ASN A 119 -14.99 2.33 -14.36
CA ASN A 119 -15.73 3.46 -14.96
C ASN A 119 -15.08 4.83 -14.72
N GLU A 120 -14.23 4.93 -13.68
CA GLU A 120 -13.68 6.23 -13.24
C GLU A 120 -12.15 6.29 -13.29
N ILE A 121 -11.45 5.14 -13.25
CA ILE A 121 -10.01 5.07 -13.05
C ILE A 121 -9.37 4.13 -14.06
N THR A 122 -8.33 4.62 -14.75
CA THR A 122 -7.43 3.76 -15.53
C THR A 122 -6.24 3.37 -14.66
N PHE A 123 -6.02 2.07 -14.50
CA PHE A 123 -4.95 1.49 -13.70
C PHE A 123 -3.71 1.18 -14.53
N VAL A 124 -3.91 0.56 -15.69
CA VAL A 124 -2.83 0.14 -16.58
C VAL A 124 -3.17 0.53 -18.02
N ILE A 125 -2.17 1.02 -18.75
CA ILE A 125 -2.22 1.26 -20.18
C ILE A 125 -1.13 0.41 -20.82
N ILE A 126 -1.48 -0.29 -21.90
CA ILE A 126 -0.58 -1.16 -22.68
C ILE A 126 -0.69 -0.76 -24.13
N ASP A 127 0.30 -0.05 -24.64
CA ASP A 127 0.41 0.25 -26.06
C ASP A 127 1.13 -0.91 -26.76
N ILE A 128 0.56 -1.45 -27.83
CA ILE A 128 1.01 -2.68 -28.52
C ILE A 128 1.54 -2.33 -29.90
N GLU A 129 2.72 -2.85 -30.21
CA GLU A 129 3.23 -2.95 -31.56
C GLU A 129 2.94 -4.37 -32.09
N ILE A 130 2.08 -4.47 -33.11
CA ILE A 130 1.70 -5.75 -33.70
C ILE A 130 2.89 -6.30 -34.52
N GLY A 131 3.16 -7.59 -34.42
CA GLY A 131 4.21 -8.25 -35.17
C GLY A 131 4.08 -9.76 -35.09
N GLU A 132 4.67 -10.45 -36.06
CA GLU A 132 4.72 -11.91 -36.08
C GLU A 132 5.58 -12.45 -34.95
N ILE A 133 5.08 -13.42 -34.22
CA ILE A 133 5.78 -14.11 -33.15
C ILE A 133 5.75 -15.61 -33.47
N THR A 134 6.91 -16.22 -33.45
CA THR A 134 7.00 -17.69 -33.51
C THR A 134 6.95 -18.22 -32.09
N PRO A 135 5.93 -18.99 -31.70
CA PRO A 135 5.83 -19.56 -30.35
C PRO A 135 7.09 -20.34 -30.01
N ASN A 136 7.64 -20.11 -28.82
CA ASN A 136 8.78 -20.86 -28.33
C ASN A 136 8.30 -22.02 -27.44
N ASN A 137 8.24 -23.21 -28.02
CA ASN A 137 7.78 -24.43 -27.37
C ASN A 137 8.94 -25.24 -26.72
N GLU A 138 10.10 -24.62 -26.48
CA GLU A 138 11.16 -25.29 -25.72
C GLU A 138 10.65 -25.69 -24.33
N ILE A 139 10.92 -26.92 -23.96
CA ILE A 139 10.57 -27.46 -22.64
C ILE A 139 11.42 -26.75 -21.58
N LEU A 140 10.77 -25.97 -20.72
CA LEU A 140 11.39 -25.45 -19.51
C LEU A 140 11.48 -26.59 -18.49
N THR A 141 12.68 -26.81 -17.96
CA THR A 141 12.84 -27.67 -16.78
C THR A 141 12.24 -26.95 -15.57
N PRO A 142 11.14 -27.42 -14.99
CA PRO A 142 10.51 -26.72 -13.87
C PRO A 142 11.48 -26.66 -12.69
N ILE A 143 11.68 -25.47 -12.14
CA ILE A 143 12.35 -25.34 -10.85
C ILE A 143 11.34 -25.82 -9.79
N LYS A 144 11.52 -27.06 -9.31
CA LYS A 144 10.58 -27.73 -8.39
C LYS A 144 10.35 -26.99 -7.07
N ASN A 145 11.26 -26.13 -6.65
CA ASN A 145 11.16 -25.38 -5.40
C ASN A 145 11.39 -23.89 -5.67
N VAL A 146 10.33 -23.10 -5.70
CA VAL A 146 10.43 -21.63 -5.61
C VAL A 146 10.94 -21.31 -4.19
N PRO A 147 12.13 -20.71 -4.03
CA PRO A 147 12.66 -20.39 -2.73
C PRO A 147 11.68 -19.51 -1.95
N ASN A 148 11.49 -19.83 -0.67
CA ASN A 148 10.67 -19.01 0.23
C ASN A 148 11.50 -17.83 0.80
N ASN A 149 12.20 -17.13 -0.09
CA ASN A 149 13.08 -16.04 0.29
C ASN A 149 12.27 -14.76 0.52
N SER A 150 12.71 -13.96 1.49
CA SER A 150 12.24 -12.60 1.66
C SER A 150 12.81 -11.69 0.55
N PRO A 151 12.09 -10.62 0.15
CA PRO A 151 12.64 -9.63 -0.76
C PRO A 151 13.93 -9.01 -0.19
N ARG A 152 14.87 -8.69 -1.07
CA ARG A 152 16.07 -7.95 -0.67
C ARG A 152 15.65 -6.56 -0.16
N GLU A 153 16.20 -6.16 0.96
CA GLU A 153 16.01 -4.81 1.52
C GLU A 153 17.26 -3.98 1.17
N LEU A 154 17.27 -3.44 -0.04
CA LEU A 154 18.37 -2.64 -0.55
C LEU A 154 18.17 -1.16 -0.23
N THR A 155 19.27 -0.45 -0.04
CA THR A 155 19.30 1.01 -0.11
C THR A 155 19.31 1.48 -1.57
N PHE A 156 18.98 2.75 -1.80
CA PHE A 156 19.04 3.32 -3.16
C PHE A 156 20.45 3.20 -3.78
N LEU A 157 21.50 3.44 -2.98
CA LEU A 157 22.90 3.35 -3.41
C LEU A 157 23.35 1.92 -3.73
N GLU A 158 22.80 0.94 -3.05
CA GLU A 158 23.07 -0.47 -3.36
C GLU A 158 22.39 -0.88 -4.67
N CYS A 159 21.18 -0.37 -4.94
CA CYS A 159 20.53 -0.59 -6.22
C CYS A 159 21.37 -0.05 -7.39
N GLU A 160 21.93 1.16 -7.26
CA GLU A 160 22.75 1.81 -8.31
C GLU A 160 23.97 0.98 -8.73
N LYS A 161 24.48 0.12 -7.85
CA LYS A 161 25.67 -0.69 -8.08
C LYS A 161 25.39 -2.04 -8.74
N LEU A 162 24.12 -2.38 -8.97
CA LEU A 162 23.76 -3.67 -9.52
C LEU A 162 24.02 -3.69 -11.04
N SER A 163 24.98 -4.51 -11.46
CA SER A 163 25.33 -4.74 -12.85
C SER A 163 25.38 -6.24 -13.14
N ASN A 164 24.93 -6.64 -14.30
CA ASN A 164 25.02 -8.00 -14.84
C ASN A 164 24.59 -9.11 -13.85
N GLN A 165 23.47 -8.89 -13.16
CA GLN A 165 22.95 -9.85 -12.18
C GLN A 165 22.17 -10.96 -12.89
N PRO A 166 22.43 -12.25 -12.61
CA PRO A 166 21.61 -13.32 -13.14
C PRO A 166 20.22 -13.27 -12.52
N PHE A 167 19.17 -13.49 -13.32
CA PHE A 167 17.84 -13.70 -12.77
C PHE A 167 17.29 -15.09 -13.12
N LYS A 168 16.53 -15.65 -12.20
CA LYS A 168 15.94 -16.98 -12.33
C LYS A 168 14.53 -16.86 -12.89
N ILE A 169 14.21 -17.75 -13.81
CA ILE A 169 12.86 -17.92 -14.33
C ILE A 169 12.20 -19.02 -13.50
N PHE A 170 11.25 -18.65 -12.64
CA PHE A 170 10.55 -19.57 -11.73
C PHE A 170 9.30 -20.19 -12.37
N GLY A 171 9.25 -20.38 -13.65
CA GLY A 171 8.06 -20.82 -14.35
C GLY A 171 7.62 -22.25 -14.00
N ASP A 172 6.65 -22.39 -13.12
CA ASP A 172 5.81 -23.58 -13.12
C ASP A 172 4.97 -23.58 -14.41
N THR A 173 5.35 -24.42 -15.35
CA THR A 173 4.73 -24.50 -16.68
C THR A 173 3.22 -24.78 -16.58
N ASN A 174 2.82 -25.62 -15.60
CA ASN A 174 1.40 -25.94 -15.36
C ASN A 174 0.63 -24.71 -14.85
N LEU A 175 1.27 -23.89 -14.01
CA LEU A 175 0.66 -22.65 -13.53
C LEU A 175 0.56 -21.61 -14.66
N ALA A 176 1.56 -21.49 -15.53
CA ALA A 176 1.53 -20.59 -16.67
C ALA A 176 0.30 -20.85 -17.56
N SER A 177 0.13 -22.09 -18.02
CA SER A 177 -0.98 -22.47 -18.89
C SER A 177 -2.35 -22.40 -18.18
N ARG A 178 -2.41 -22.59 -16.87
CA ARG A 178 -3.65 -22.43 -16.10
C ARG A 178 -4.05 -20.99 -15.88
N LEU A 179 -3.08 -20.10 -15.63
CA LEU A 179 -3.34 -18.69 -15.35
C LEU A 179 -3.59 -17.89 -16.62
N PHE A 180 -2.90 -18.23 -17.71
CA PHE A 180 -2.87 -17.48 -18.95
C PHE A 180 -2.90 -18.41 -20.17
N PRO A 181 -3.99 -19.20 -20.34
CA PRO A 181 -4.05 -20.25 -21.37
C PRO A 181 -3.89 -19.72 -22.79
N SER A 182 -4.66 -18.69 -23.16
CA SER A 182 -4.64 -18.13 -24.52
C SER A 182 -3.31 -17.43 -24.83
N PHE A 183 -2.72 -16.76 -23.83
CA PHE A 183 -1.41 -16.16 -23.96
C PHE A 183 -0.32 -17.22 -24.17
N THR A 184 -0.35 -18.30 -23.39
CA THR A 184 0.64 -19.37 -23.51
C THR A 184 0.53 -20.14 -24.82
N ASP A 185 -0.70 -20.32 -25.34
CA ASP A 185 -0.91 -20.94 -26.64
C ASP A 185 -0.35 -20.08 -27.78
N GLN A 186 -0.52 -18.77 -27.70
CA GLN A 186 -0.10 -17.84 -28.76
C GLN A 186 1.40 -17.51 -28.70
N TYR A 187 1.97 -17.27 -27.50
CA TYR A 187 3.34 -16.77 -27.30
C TYR A 187 4.33 -17.83 -26.83
N GLY A 188 3.81 -18.95 -26.32
CA GLY A 188 4.58 -20.00 -25.67
C GLY A 188 4.75 -19.78 -24.16
N ILE A 189 4.86 -20.89 -23.44
CA ILE A 189 4.97 -20.91 -21.97
C ILE A 189 6.20 -20.14 -21.48
N LYS A 190 7.32 -20.21 -22.21
CA LYS A 190 8.57 -19.59 -21.82
C LYS A 190 8.48 -18.06 -21.79
N VAL A 191 7.79 -17.46 -22.75
CA VAL A 191 7.53 -16.00 -22.77
C VAL A 191 6.72 -15.59 -21.56
N ALA A 192 5.66 -16.33 -21.22
CA ALA A 192 4.84 -16.08 -20.03
C ALA A 192 5.69 -16.13 -18.75
N CYS A 193 6.55 -17.15 -18.62
CA CYS A 193 7.43 -17.33 -17.47
C CYS A 193 8.49 -16.21 -17.34
N GLU A 194 9.06 -15.76 -18.45
CA GLU A 194 10.03 -14.65 -18.44
C GLU A 194 9.35 -13.31 -18.11
N ILE A 195 8.15 -13.06 -18.61
CA ILE A 195 7.34 -11.89 -18.21
C ILE A 195 7.01 -11.97 -16.71
N GLY A 196 6.64 -13.15 -16.21
CA GLY A 196 6.44 -13.37 -14.76
C GLY A 196 7.71 -13.07 -13.95
N ALA A 197 8.88 -13.47 -14.43
CA ALA A 197 10.17 -13.24 -13.77
C ALA A 197 10.54 -11.76 -13.67
N ILE A 198 10.01 -10.88 -14.53
CA ILE A 198 10.17 -9.41 -14.38
C ILE A 198 9.56 -8.93 -13.06
N SER A 199 8.41 -9.50 -12.64
CA SER A 199 7.85 -9.22 -11.31
C SER A 199 8.82 -9.56 -10.19
N HIS A 200 9.48 -10.72 -10.28
CA HIS A 200 10.50 -11.14 -9.31
C HIS A 200 11.70 -10.19 -9.28
N ILE A 201 12.22 -9.80 -10.45
CA ILE A 201 13.33 -8.83 -10.49
C ILE A 201 12.97 -7.58 -9.69
N VAL A 202 11.82 -6.99 -9.95
CA VAL A 202 11.40 -5.74 -9.30
C VAL A 202 11.03 -5.95 -7.83
N GLY A 203 10.22 -6.96 -7.55
CA GLY A 203 9.64 -7.17 -6.23
C GLY A 203 10.58 -7.83 -5.22
N MET A 204 11.55 -8.63 -5.70
CA MET A 204 12.41 -9.44 -4.84
C MET A 204 13.88 -9.05 -4.88
N GLU A 205 14.39 -8.58 -6.05
CA GLU A 205 15.81 -8.33 -6.25
C GLU A 205 16.17 -6.84 -6.26
N CYS A 206 15.56 -6.03 -7.14
CA CYS A 206 15.89 -4.61 -7.30
C CYS A 206 14.67 -3.81 -7.83
N PRO A 207 14.18 -2.80 -7.09
CA PRO A 207 14.53 -2.33 -5.75
C PRO A 207 14.17 -3.29 -4.60
N GLY A 208 13.52 -4.44 -4.88
CA GLY A 208 13.17 -5.43 -3.88
C GLY A 208 12.02 -4.98 -2.98
N LEU A 209 12.19 -5.10 -1.64
CA LEU A 209 11.14 -4.85 -0.65
C LEU A 209 10.46 -3.48 -0.83
N HIS A 210 11.21 -2.47 -1.24
CA HIS A 210 10.73 -1.09 -1.36
C HIS A 210 10.38 -0.66 -2.79
N SER A 211 10.06 -1.61 -3.66
CA SER A 211 9.71 -1.35 -5.06
C SER A 211 8.27 -0.87 -5.25
N ILE A 212 8.09 -0.03 -6.29
CA ILE A 212 6.79 0.24 -6.93
C ILE A 212 7.02 0.25 -8.43
N PHE A 213 6.35 -0.62 -9.15
CA PHE A 213 6.38 -0.70 -10.61
C PHE A 213 5.70 0.53 -11.23
N SER A 214 6.39 1.20 -12.17
CA SER A 214 5.88 2.41 -12.85
C SER A 214 5.62 2.18 -14.33
N ALA A 215 6.65 1.70 -15.05
CA ALA A 215 6.54 1.46 -16.48
C ALA A 215 7.41 0.28 -16.92
N LEU A 216 7.08 -0.27 -18.08
CA LEU A 216 7.76 -1.41 -18.67
C LEU A 216 7.68 -1.32 -20.19
N THR A 217 8.79 -1.49 -20.86
CA THR A 217 8.82 -1.85 -22.28
C THR A 217 9.32 -3.27 -22.40
N VAL A 218 8.57 -4.13 -23.06
CA VAL A 218 8.96 -5.51 -23.39
C VAL A 218 8.99 -5.65 -24.91
N GLU A 219 10.06 -6.20 -25.40
CA GLU A 219 10.20 -6.64 -26.80
C GLU A 219 10.44 -8.14 -26.81
N ILE A 220 9.58 -8.88 -27.52
CA ILE A 220 9.69 -10.33 -27.64
C ILE A 220 10.71 -10.61 -28.75
N THR A 221 11.77 -11.31 -28.38
CA THR A 221 12.90 -11.60 -29.27
C THR A 221 13.58 -12.90 -28.86
N ARG A 222 14.29 -13.54 -29.77
CA ARG A 222 15.09 -14.72 -29.42
C ARG A 222 16.53 -14.29 -29.12
N GLN A 223 16.98 -14.64 -27.92
CA GLN A 223 18.34 -14.40 -27.43
C GLN A 223 19.01 -15.73 -27.08
N ILE A 224 20.31 -15.82 -27.33
CA ILE A 224 21.12 -17.02 -26.98
C ILE A 224 21.90 -16.78 -25.68
N THR A 225 21.49 -15.79 -24.88
CA THR A 225 22.21 -15.40 -23.67
C THR A 225 21.53 -15.94 -22.40
N SER A 226 22.33 -16.12 -21.34
CA SER A 226 21.78 -16.38 -20.01
C SER A 226 20.98 -15.17 -19.52
N PRO A 227 19.85 -15.39 -18.81
CA PRO A 227 19.03 -14.30 -18.30
C PRO A 227 19.81 -13.43 -17.31
N VAL A 228 19.89 -12.12 -17.58
CA VAL A 228 20.60 -11.14 -16.74
C VAL A 228 19.81 -9.84 -16.65
N PHE A 229 19.99 -9.12 -15.52
CA PHE A 229 19.48 -7.75 -15.37
C PHE A 229 20.55 -6.84 -14.77
N GLU A 230 20.40 -5.56 -15.00
CA GLU A 230 21.29 -4.52 -14.47
C GLU A 230 20.51 -3.22 -14.26
N VAL A 231 20.97 -2.38 -13.35
CA VAL A 231 20.48 -1.02 -13.20
C VAL A 231 21.18 -0.14 -14.25
N SER A 232 20.42 0.27 -15.25
CA SER A 232 20.94 1.05 -16.39
C SER A 232 21.02 2.54 -16.10
N LYS A 233 20.15 3.05 -15.20
CA LYS A 233 20.08 4.46 -14.79
C LYS A 233 19.31 4.60 -13.48
N SER A 234 19.67 5.61 -12.68
CA SER A 234 18.97 5.98 -11.46
C SER A 234 18.79 7.49 -11.38
N ASP A 235 17.74 7.96 -10.68
CA ASP A 235 17.56 9.38 -10.36
C ASP A 235 17.03 9.51 -8.92
N LYS A 236 17.93 9.83 -7.99
CA LYS A 236 17.63 9.95 -6.57
C LYS A 236 16.61 11.06 -6.24
N ARG A 237 16.50 12.10 -7.06
CA ARG A 237 15.55 13.21 -6.86
C ARG A 237 14.10 12.73 -6.95
N PHE A 238 13.87 11.70 -7.77
CA PHE A 238 12.56 11.08 -7.99
C PHE A 238 12.46 9.70 -7.39
N ASN A 239 13.50 9.21 -6.71
CA ASN A 239 13.60 7.83 -6.25
C ASN A 239 13.34 6.80 -7.37
N LEU A 240 13.82 7.09 -8.57
CA LEU A 240 13.59 6.30 -9.77
C LEU A 240 14.78 5.40 -10.07
N ILE A 241 14.52 4.11 -10.31
CA ILE A 241 15.48 3.09 -10.74
C ILE A 241 15.02 2.55 -12.09
N ASN A 242 15.89 2.64 -13.09
CA ASN A 242 15.70 2.03 -14.40
C ASN A 242 16.52 0.75 -14.50
N ILE A 243 15.86 -0.35 -14.86
CA ILE A 243 16.47 -1.67 -14.97
C ILE A 243 16.37 -2.15 -16.40
N SER A 244 17.46 -2.66 -16.94
CA SER A 244 17.49 -3.39 -18.21
C SER A 244 17.55 -4.89 -17.90
N ALA A 245 16.69 -5.69 -18.50
CA ALA A 245 16.69 -7.13 -18.35
C ALA A 245 16.71 -7.80 -19.74
N LYS A 246 17.55 -8.82 -19.88
CA LYS A 246 17.67 -9.63 -21.11
C LYS A 246 17.38 -11.07 -20.75
N GLY A 247 16.26 -11.59 -21.21
CA GLY A 247 15.89 -12.99 -21.11
C GLY A 247 16.32 -13.79 -22.34
N LYS A 248 15.83 -15.01 -22.45
CA LYS A 248 16.01 -15.84 -23.65
C LYS A 248 14.98 -15.52 -24.74
N THR A 249 13.81 -15.03 -24.34
CA THR A 249 12.68 -14.78 -25.23
C THR A 249 12.24 -13.32 -25.25
N LEU A 250 12.86 -12.47 -24.45
CA LEU A 250 12.50 -11.06 -24.39
C LEU A 250 13.67 -10.17 -23.94
N VAL A 251 13.54 -8.90 -24.28
CA VAL A 251 14.31 -7.80 -23.68
C VAL A 251 13.33 -6.85 -23.01
N ALA A 252 13.67 -6.40 -21.82
CA ALA A 252 12.82 -5.49 -21.05
C ALA A 252 13.57 -4.26 -20.54
N LYS A 253 12.89 -3.10 -20.60
CA LYS A 253 13.29 -1.86 -19.92
C LYS A 253 12.23 -1.54 -18.89
N ILE A 254 12.64 -1.44 -17.64
CA ILE A 254 11.75 -1.36 -16.50
C ILE A 254 12.00 -0.04 -15.78
N GLU A 255 10.94 0.67 -15.41
CA GLU A 255 10.98 1.81 -14.49
C GLU A 255 10.31 1.43 -13.18
N SER A 256 11.03 1.58 -12.08
CA SER A 256 10.53 1.31 -10.74
C SER A 256 10.89 2.45 -9.81
N PHE A 257 9.92 2.88 -8.98
CA PHE A 257 10.20 3.80 -7.89
C PHE A 257 10.67 3.04 -6.65
N PHE A 258 11.62 3.66 -5.95
CA PHE A 258 12.00 3.26 -4.61
C PHE A 258 11.06 3.97 -3.62
N ARG A 259 10.12 3.23 -3.02
CA ARG A 259 9.16 3.80 -2.07
C ARG A 259 9.82 4.13 -0.74
N PRO A 260 9.33 5.15 -0.03
CA PRO A 260 9.80 5.43 1.31
C PRO A 260 9.63 4.22 2.23
N MET A 261 10.61 3.99 3.09
CA MET A 261 10.49 3.01 4.16
C MET A 261 9.40 3.44 5.15
N PRO A 262 8.66 2.48 5.74
CA PRO A 262 7.74 2.81 6.82
C PRO A 262 8.44 3.60 7.93
N SER A 263 7.83 4.68 8.40
CA SER A 263 8.39 5.47 9.50
C SER A 263 8.45 4.62 10.77
N LYS A 264 9.60 4.64 11.42
CA LYS A 264 9.81 4.01 12.73
C LYS A 264 9.83 5.10 13.80
N ASN A 265 9.11 4.91 14.88
CA ASN A 265 9.23 5.77 16.04
C ASN A 265 10.62 5.67 16.67
N LEU A 266 11.03 6.72 17.34
CA LEU A 266 12.26 6.72 18.12
C LEU A 266 12.18 5.65 19.24
N HIS A 267 13.32 5.07 19.56
CA HIS A 267 13.44 4.21 20.71
C HIS A 267 13.15 4.98 22.01
N ILE A 268 12.56 4.33 23.02
CA ILE A 268 12.15 4.96 24.28
C ILE A 268 13.30 5.70 24.96
N SER A 269 14.53 5.21 24.86
CA SER A 269 15.72 5.88 25.43
C SER A 269 15.96 7.29 24.87
N LYS A 270 15.60 7.51 23.58
CA LYS A 270 15.69 8.84 22.97
C LYS A 270 14.51 9.73 23.37
N LEU A 271 13.31 9.13 23.49
CA LEU A 271 12.12 9.86 23.93
C LEU A 271 12.21 10.26 25.39
N ALA A 272 12.90 9.48 26.22
CA ALA A 272 13.13 9.80 27.64
C ALA A 272 13.91 11.09 27.86
N THR A 273 14.67 11.57 26.87
CA THR A 273 15.36 12.87 26.97
C THR A 273 14.41 14.07 26.84
N LEU A 274 13.17 13.85 26.39
CA LEU A 274 12.15 14.88 26.17
C LEU A 274 11.23 15.08 27.38
N VAL A 275 11.30 14.20 28.39
CA VAL A 275 10.44 14.22 29.57
C VAL A 275 11.27 14.25 30.84
N LYS A 276 10.71 14.85 31.90
CA LYS A 276 11.38 14.88 33.21
C LYS A 276 11.14 13.56 33.96
N HIS A 277 12.07 13.22 34.84
CA HIS A 277 11.91 12.06 35.71
C HIS A 277 10.63 12.18 36.55
N ASN A 278 9.80 11.13 36.55
CA ASN A 278 8.51 11.09 37.24
C ASN A 278 7.45 12.14 36.81
N GLU A 279 7.63 12.81 35.65
CA GLU A 279 6.65 13.78 35.13
C GLU A 279 5.25 13.20 35.00
N PHE A 280 5.16 11.91 34.66
CA PHE A 280 3.89 11.19 34.44
C PHE A 280 3.60 10.12 35.50
N LYS A 281 4.25 10.16 36.67
CA LYS A 281 4.16 9.12 37.72
C LYS A 281 2.74 8.70 38.09
N ASN A 282 1.78 9.63 38.06
CA ASN A 282 0.37 9.35 38.43
C ASN A 282 -0.53 9.21 37.20
N ILE A 283 0.04 9.08 36.01
CA ILE A 283 -0.72 8.91 34.78
C ILE A 283 -0.97 7.43 34.53
N HIS A 284 -2.25 7.09 34.39
CA HIS A 284 -2.74 5.80 33.91
C HIS A 284 -3.50 6.02 32.62
N ALA A 285 -2.81 5.82 31.49
CA ALA A 285 -3.30 6.16 30.17
C ALA A 285 -3.93 4.96 29.45
N LEU A 286 -5.08 5.17 28.87
CA LEU A 286 -5.65 4.30 27.84
C LEU A 286 -5.39 4.91 26.47
N ILE A 287 -4.72 4.17 25.58
CA ILE A 287 -4.33 4.63 24.25
C ILE A 287 -5.03 3.79 23.19
N ILE A 288 -6.09 4.33 22.62
CA ILE A 288 -6.83 3.67 21.54
C ILE A 288 -6.06 3.84 20.24
N GLY A 289 -5.47 2.73 19.72
CA GLY A 289 -4.60 2.75 18.56
C GLY A 289 -3.13 3.00 18.91
N GLY A 290 -2.61 2.31 19.94
CA GLY A 290 -1.25 2.50 20.49
C GLY A 290 -0.15 1.62 19.87
N SER A 291 -0.45 0.74 18.91
CA SER A 291 0.55 -0.21 18.38
C SER A 291 1.57 0.40 17.42
N ARG A 292 1.36 1.63 16.93
CA ARG A 292 2.26 2.35 16.02
C ARG A 292 1.97 3.85 15.99
N GLY A 293 2.83 4.61 15.27
CA GLY A 293 2.63 6.04 15.00
C GLY A 293 2.54 6.87 16.28
N LEU A 294 1.61 7.82 16.32
CA LEU A 294 1.44 8.72 17.47
C LEU A 294 1.12 7.98 18.77
N GLY A 295 0.27 6.95 18.71
CA GLY A 295 -0.09 6.19 19.91
C GLY A 295 1.08 5.44 20.51
N GLU A 296 1.97 4.85 19.71
CA GLU A 296 3.23 4.26 20.15
C GLU A 296 4.14 5.30 20.80
N ALA A 297 4.28 6.48 20.17
CA ALA A 297 5.12 7.56 20.71
C ALA A 297 4.62 8.05 22.08
N VAL A 298 3.30 8.24 22.22
CA VAL A 298 2.69 8.66 23.48
C VAL A 298 2.85 7.59 24.57
N ALA A 299 2.65 6.30 24.25
CA ALA A 299 2.86 5.22 25.20
C ALA A 299 4.30 5.21 25.75
N LYS A 300 5.28 5.38 24.88
CA LYS A 300 6.71 5.47 25.25
C LYS A 300 7.03 6.71 26.09
N LEU A 301 6.49 7.89 25.73
CA LEU A 301 6.68 9.12 26.50
C LEU A 301 6.12 9.02 27.92
N ILE A 302 4.88 8.52 28.04
CA ILE A 302 4.24 8.33 29.35
C ILE A 302 5.08 7.39 30.21
N SER A 303 5.51 6.26 29.65
CA SER A 303 6.33 5.29 30.39
C SER A 303 7.71 5.84 30.74
N ALA A 304 8.34 6.63 29.86
CA ALA A 304 9.62 7.29 30.13
C ALA A 304 9.51 8.28 31.29
N GLY A 305 8.37 8.95 31.46
CA GLY A 305 8.07 9.85 32.56
C GLY A 305 7.47 9.15 33.80
N GLY A 306 7.54 7.81 33.89
CA GLY A 306 7.12 7.05 35.07
C GLY A 306 5.63 6.73 35.16
N GLY A 307 4.84 6.99 34.13
CA GLY A 307 3.43 6.64 34.03
C GLY A 307 3.20 5.21 33.53
N GLU A 308 1.94 4.78 33.60
CA GLU A 308 1.47 3.45 33.14
C GLU A 308 0.56 3.62 31.94
N SER A 309 0.57 2.66 31.01
CA SER A 309 -0.31 2.70 29.85
C SER A 309 -0.90 1.35 29.48
N THR A 310 -2.14 1.40 28.95
CA THR A 310 -2.76 0.29 28.22
C THR A 310 -2.94 0.72 26.77
N ILE A 311 -2.30 0.04 25.85
CA ILE A 311 -2.45 0.31 24.42
C ILE A 311 -3.44 -0.65 23.78
N THR A 312 -4.19 -0.17 22.79
CA THR A 312 -5.05 -1.05 22.00
C THR A 312 -4.50 -1.23 20.58
N TYR A 313 -4.81 -2.39 19.98
CA TYR A 313 -4.50 -2.69 18.59
C TYR A 313 -5.69 -3.41 17.93
N HIS A 314 -5.80 -3.30 16.60
CA HIS A 314 -6.81 -4.03 15.82
C HIS A 314 -6.26 -5.36 15.29
N VAL A 315 -5.33 -5.30 14.32
CA VAL A 315 -4.73 -6.49 13.68
C VAL A 315 -3.22 -6.61 13.91
N GLY A 316 -2.56 -5.62 14.48
CA GLY A 316 -1.12 -5.56 14.68
C GLY A 316 -0.68 -6.05 16.05
N SER A 317 -0.92 -7.31 16.40
CA SER A 317 -0.46 -7.89 17.67
C SER A 317 1.06 -7.84 17.81
N ILE A 318 1.81 -8.25 16.78
CA ILE A 318 3.28 -8.25 16.78
C ILE A 318 3.84 -6.84 16.99
N GLU A 319 3.23 -5.82 16.39
CA GLU A 319 3.64 -4.43 16.58
C GLU A 319 3.32 -3.95 17.99
N ALA A 320 2.15 -4.30 18.53
CA ALA A 320 1.78 -3.98 19.92
C ALA A 320 2.70 -4.68 20.91
N GLU A 321 3.03 -5.97 20.70
CA GLU A 321 3.99 -6.74 21.49
C GLU A 321 5.36 -6.09 21.51
N ARG A 322 5.85 -5.62 20.34
CA ARG A 322 7.12 -4.90 20.23
C ARG A 322 7.12 -3.62 21.08
N VAL A 323 6.04 -2.84 21.05
CA VAL A 323 5.92 -1.62 21.86
C VAL A 323 5.92 -1.95 23.34
N VAL A 324 5.13 -2.93 23.77
CA VAL A 324 5.05 -3.36 25.17
C VAL A 324 6.39 -3.92 25.65
N LYS A 325 7.06 -4.73 24.85
CA LYS A 325 8.37 -5.28 25.16
C LYS A 325 9.41 -4.18 25.36
N GLU A 326 9.52 -3.24 24.43
CA GLU A 326 10.46 -2.10 24.51
C GLU A 326 10.23 -1.25 25.76
N ILE A 327 8.96 -0.97 26.11
CA ILE A 327 8.62 -0.23 27.32
C ILE A 327 8.98 -1.00 28.59
N ARG A 328 8.73 -2.31 28.63
CA ARG A 328 9.05 -3.17 29.79
C ARG A 328 10.55 -3.34 29.97
N GLU A 329 11.31 -3.49 28.89
CA GLU A 329 12.78 -3.54 28.91
C GLU A 329 13.38 -2.22 29.44
N TRP A 330 12.71 -1.10 29.22
CA TRP A 330 13.05 0.22 29.81
C TRP A 330 12.73 0.28 31.31
N GLY A 331 11.97 -0.65 31.88
CA GLY A 331 11.48 -0.64 33.27
C GLY A 331 10.11 0.01 33.44
N GLY A 332 9.43 0.39 32.34
CA GLY A 332 8.10 0.97 32.36
C GLY A 332 6.97 -0.08 32.43
N LYS A 333 5.76 0.38 32.70
CA LYS A 333 4.56 -0.46 32.76
C LYS A 333 3.65 -0.20 31.56
N CYS A 334 3.51 -1.20 30.71
CA CYS A 334 2.59 -1.17 29.58
C CYS A 334 1.89 -2.51 29.41
N GLN A 335 0.59 -2.45 29.11
CA GLN A 335 -0.23 -3.58 28.72
C GLN A 335 -0.81 -3.37 27.33
N MET A 336 -1.24 -4.45 26.68
CA MET A 336 -1.93 -4.36 25.41
C MET A 336 -3.22 -5.18 25.42
N THR A 337 -4.20 -4.72 24.65
CA THR A 337 -5.46 -5.43 24.42
C THR A 337 -5.93 -5.26 22.98
N GLN A 338 -6.56 -6.30 22.44
CA GLN A 338 -7.14 -6.22 21.12
C GLN A 338 -8.46 -5.46 21.16
N LEU A 339 -8.64 -4.54 20.21
CA LEU A 339 -9.86 -3.76 20.05
C LEU A 339 -10.22 -3.63 18.58
N THR A 340 -11.35 -4.20 18.19
CA THR A 340 -11.93 -4.03 16.86
C THR A 340 -13.12 -3.09 16.95
N ILE A 341 -13.00 -1.90 16.39
CA ILE A 341 -14.08 -0.91 16.37
C ILE A 341 -14.94 -1.13 15.13
N ASN A 342 -16.21 -1.44 15.34
CA ASN A 342 -17.26 -1.54 14.33
C ASN A 342 -18.60 -1.11 14.94
N GLU A 343 -19.68 -1.15 14.17
CA GLU A 343 -21.04 -0.75 14.60
C GLU A 343 -21.56 -1.51 15.84
N LYS A 344 -21.01 -2.70 16.12
CA LYS A 344 -21.43 -3.59 17.22
C LYS A 344 -20.42 -3.64 18.37
N THR A 345 -19.39 -2.78 18.37
CA THR A 345 -18.35 -2.84 19.39
C THR A 345 -18.91 -2.45 20.76
N SER A 346 -18.94 -3.40 21.68
CA SER A 346 -19.25 -3.14 23.08
C SER A 346 -18.02 -2.67 23.84
N LEU A 347 -18.24 -1.91 24.90
CA LEU A 347 -17.18 -1.43 25.80
C LEU A 347 -16.77 -2.56 26.75
N THR A 348 -15.75 -3.33 26.34
CA THR A 348 -15.22 -4.47 27.12
C THR A 348 -13.95 -4.11 27.90
N LEU A 349 -13.46 -2.87 27.76
CA LEU A 349 -12.24 -2.43 28.41
C LEU A 349 -12.50 -2.08 29.89
N ASN A 350 -11.53 -2.39 30.76
CA ASN A 350 -11.58 -1.95 32.15
C ASN A 350 -11.04 -0.52 32.24
N TYR A 351 -11.89 0.42 32.64
CA TYR A 351 -11.56 1.85 32.74
C TYR A 351 -11.31 2.32 34.17
N SER A 352 -11.45 1.46 35.19
CA SER A 352 -11.54 1.86 36.59
C SER A 352 -10.33 2.67 37.10
N ASN A 353 -9.18 2.57 36.49
CA ASN A 353 -7.96 3.22 36.94
C ASN A 353 -7.37 4.22 35.95
N ILE A 354 -8.06 4.52 34.83
CA ILE A 354 -7.53 5.46 33.84
C ILE A 354 -7.88 6.91 34.24
N ASN A 355 -6.92 7.80 34.06
CA ASN A 355 -7.12 9.25 34.22
C ASN A 355 -6.74 10.04 32.95
N GLN A 356 -6.23 9.34 31.92
CA GLN A 356 -6.01 9.91 30.59
C GLN A 356 -6.45 8.95 29.50
N LEU A 357 -7.15 9.46 28.48
CA LEU A 357 -7.56 8.77 27.29
C LEU A 357 -6.96 9.45 26.05
N TYR A 358 -6.19 8.70 25.26
CA TYR A 358 -5.66 9.15 23.96
C TYR A 358 -6.34 8.38 22.85
N TYR A 359 -7.05 9.09 21.96
CA TYR A 359 -7.86 8.46 20.92
C TYR A 359 -7.20 8.56 19.53
N PHE A 360 -6.28 7.64 19.20
CA PHE A 360 -5.57 7.62 17.92
C PHE A 360 -6.12 6.59 16.91
N ALA A 361 -7.23 5.94 17.22
CA ALA A 361 -7.86 5.03 16.26
C ALA A 361 -8.22 5.77 14.97
N SER A 362 -7.74 5.25 13.86
CA SER A 362 -8.00 5.79 12.54
C SER A 362 -8.09 4.64 11.54
N PRO A 363 -9.14 4.59 10.71
CA PRO A 363 -9.16 3.69 9.58
C PRO A 363 -8.18 4.20 8.52
N LYS A 364 -7.98 3.41 7.46
CA LYS A 364 -7.25 3.91 6.31
C LYS A 364 -7.94 5.15 5.74
N ILE A 365 -7.20 6.24 5.63
CA ILE A 365 -7.68 7.46 5.00
C ILE A 365 -7.49 7.30 3.49
N LEU A 366 -8.59 7.04 2.78
CA LEU A 366 -8.58 6.91 1.32
C LEU A 366 -8.72 8.29 0.68
N GLY A 367 -7.69 8.71 -0.05
CA GLY A 367 -7.76 9.85 -0.96
C GLY A 367 -8.58 9.51 -2.23
N LYS A 368 -8.52 10.35 -3.25
CA LYS A 368 -9.23 10.29 -4.55
C LYS A 368 -9.34 8.88 -5.17
N ARG A 369 -10.31 8.03 -4.80
CA ARG A 369 -10.47 6.78 -5.54
C ARG A 369 -11.88 6.44 -6.00
N SER A 370 -12.90 7.15 -5.55
CA SER A 370 -14.26 6.92 -6.04
C SER A 370 -15.12 8.16 -5.83
N LYS A 371 -15.89 8.53 -6.85
CA LYS A 371 -17.00 9.46 -6.70
C LYS A 371 -18.19 8.79 -6.04
N ASN A 372 -18.28 7.48 -6.15
CA ASN A 372 -19.32 6.69 -5.50
C ASN A 372 -18.95 6.52 -4.03
N TYR A 373 -19.81 7.00 -3.17
CA TYR A 373 -19.72 6.82 -1.73
C TYR A 373 -19.84 5.32 -1.43
N ASP A 374 -18.73 4.69 -1.10
CA ASP A 374 -18.77 3.34 -0.52
C ASP A 374 -19.37 3.48 0.89
N GLU A 375 -20.65 3.12 1.03
CA GLU A 375 -21.39 3.19 2.30
C GLU A 375 -20.65 2.50 3.43
N LYS A 376 -19.94 1.42 3.13
CA LYS A 376 -19.11 0.70 4.13
C LYS A 376 -17.96 1.56 4.65
N ILE A 377 -17.34 2.37 3.80
CA ILE A 377 -16.27 3.29 4.21
C ILE A 377 -16.84 4.43 5.06
N LEU A 378 -18.00 4.98 4.68
CA LEU A 378 -18.67 6.01 5.44
C LEU A 378 -19.10 5.51 6.82
N SER A 379 -19.71 4.33 6.88
CA SER A 379 -20.06 3.65 8.12
C SER A 379 -18.83 3.43 9.00
N LEU A 380 -17.73 2.93 8.44
CA LEU A 380 -16.47 2.73 9.18
C LEU A 380 -15.90 4.04 9.75
N TYR A 381 -15.91 5.13 8.95
CA TYR A 381 -15.45 6.43 9.42
C TYR A 381 -16.32 6.95 10.56
N ARG A 382 -17.65 6.84 10.46
CA ARG A 382 -18.59 7.21 11.50
C ARG A 382 -18.37 6.39 12.76
N SER A 383 -18.30 5.06 12.64
CA SER A 383 -18.10 4.16 13.78
C SER A 383 -16.83 4.47 14.55
N ILE A 384 -15.72 4.80 13.85
CA ILE A 384 -14.45 5.08 14.51
C ILE A 384 -14.35 6.52 15.00
N TYR A 385 -14.70 7.53 14.20
CA TYR A 385 -14.45 8.92 14.61
C TYR A 385 -15.53 9.52 15.48
N VAL A 386 -16.74 8.95 15.46
CA VAL A 386 -17.89 9.52 16.19
C VAL A 386 -18.47 8.53 17.19
N ASP A 387 -19.02 7.40 16.72
CA ASP A 387 -19.88 6.55 17.55
C ASP A 387 -19.10 5.89 18.70
N TYR A 388 -17.98 5.23 18.41
CA TYR A 388 -17.19 4.58 19.47
C TYR A 388 -16.53 5.60 20.41
N PHE A 389 -16.08 6.74 19.88
CA PHE A 389 -15.56 7.82 20.71
C PHE A 389 -16.63 8.37 21.66
N ASN A 390 -17.84 8.59 21.16
CA ASN A 390 -18.98 8.99 22.01
C ASN A 390 -19.26 7.94 23.09
N ASN A 391 -19.30 6.67 22.72
CA ASN A 391 -19.62 5.60 23.66
C ASN A 391 -18.61 5.52 24.81
N ILE A 392 -17.30 5.61 24.52
CA ILE A 392 -16.27 5.56 25.57
C ILE A 392 -16.33 6.80 26.48
N CYS A 393 -16.55 7.99 25.94
CA CYS A 393 -16.67 9.21 26.73
C CYS A 393 -17.93 9.19 27.59
N THR A 394 -19.06 8.74 27.05
CA THR A 394 -20.32 8.60 27.80
C THR A 394 -20.21 7.58 28.95
N GLU A 395 -19.46 6.49 28.72
CA GLU A 395 -19.16 5.49 29.75
C GLU A 395 -18.33 6.10 30.89
N LEU A 396 -17.28 6.86 30.58
CA LEU A 396 -16.48 7.57 31.58
C LEU A 396 -17.32 8.54 32.42
N ILE A 397 -18.21 9.29 31.76
CA ILE A 397 -19.11 10.23 32.39
C ILE A 397 -20.11 9.49 33.34
N SER A 398 -20.76 8.44 32.84
CA SER A 398 -21.76 7.68 33.60
C SER A 398 -21.18 7.05 34.86
N ARG A 399 -19.93 6.59 34.81
CA ARG A 399 -19.18 6.03 35.93
C ARG A 399 -18.50 7.08 36.81
N LYS A 400 -18.59 8.35 36.46
CA LYS A 400 -17.94 9.48 37.16
C LYS A 400 -16.39 9.34 37.23
N TYR A 401 -15.78 8.75 36.21
CA TYR A 401 -14.32 8.65 36.12
C TYR A 401 -13.75 9.94 35.56
N LYS A 402 -13.07 10.73 36.42
CA LYS A 402 -12.37 11.95 35.99
C LYS A 402 -11.24 11.58 35.05
N CYS A 403 -11.32 12.07 33.81
CA CYS A 403 -10.37 11.73 32.75
C CYS A 403 -10.11 12.90 31.82
N SER A 404 -8.84 13.18 31.57
CA SER A 404 -8.44 14.07 30.46
C SER A 404 -8.39 13.28 29.17
N VAL A 405 -9.01 13.80 28.12
CA VAL A 405 -9.18 13.09 26.83
C VAL A 405 -8.48 13.88 25.72
N PHE A 406 -7.67 13.19 24.94
CA PHE A 406 -7.05 13.74 23.76
C PHE A 406 -7.67 13.14 22.49
N TYR A 407 -8.34 13.98 21.69
CA TYR A 407 -8.92 13.62 20.41
C TYR A 407 -8.25 14.39 19.28
N PRO A 408 -7.35 13.78 18.47
CA PRO A 408 -6.68 14.50 17.40
C PRO A 408 -7.62 14.83 16.25
N SER A 409 -7.82 16.11 15.97
CA SER A 409 -8.47 16.60 14.77
C SER A 409 -7.43 16.82 13.64
N THR A 410 -7.76 17.54 12.59
CA THR A 410 -6.92 17.69 11.40
C THR A 410 -6.96 19.09 10.81
N ILE A 411 -5.80 19.60 10.41
CA ILE A 411 -5.67 20.88 9.67
C ILE A 411 -6.38 20.84 8.30
N PHE A 412 -6.75 19.66 7.80
CA PHE A 412 -7.50 19.53 6.55
C PHE A 412 -8.92 20.13 6.64
N ILE A 413 -9.41 20.40 7.84
CA ILE A 413 -10.67 21.16 8.02
C ILE A 413 -10.50 22.60 7.55
N ASP A 414 -9.34 23.22 7.84
CA ASP A 414 -9.05 24.59 7.47
C ASP A 414 -8.64 24.71 5.99
N ASN A 415 -7.87 23.73 5.49
CA ASN A 415 -7.35 23.66 4.14
C ASN A 415 -7.68 22.33 3.47
N PRO A 416 -8.92 22.12 2.96
CA PRO A 416 -9.38 20.84 2.45
C PRO A 416 -8.63 20.37 1.19
N PRO A 417 -7.79 19.33 1.25
CA PRO A 417 -7.21 18.77 0.04
C PRO A 417 -8.23 17.97 -0.76
N THR A 418 -8.07 17.96 -2.08
CA THR A 418 -8.97 17.22 -2.97
C THR A 418 -8.96 15.72 -2.64
N GLY A 419 -10.14 15.13 -2.48
CA GLY A 419 -10.32 13.69 -2.25
C GLY A 419 -10.45 13.29 -0.78
N PHE A 420 -10.39 14.22 0.18
CA PHE A 420 -10.49 13.94 1.61
C PHE A 420 -11.84 14.36 2.23
N LYS A 421 -12.83 14.70 1.42
CA LYS A 421 -14.13 15.26 1.88
C LYS A 421 -14.80 14.43 2.97
N ASN A 422 -14.82 13.10 2.84
CA ASN A 422 -15.46 12.23 3.82
C ASN A 422 -14.69 12.17 5.14
N TYR A 423 -13.37 12.08 5.08
CA TYR A 423 -12.52 12.15 6.27
C TYR A 423 -12.72 13.46 7.03
N ILE A 424 -12.71 14.58 6.33
CA ILE A 424 -12.92 15.92 6.90
C ILE A 424 -14.29 16.00 7.56
N ARG A 425 -15.35 15.54 6.88
CA ARG A 425 -16.70 15.53 7.41
C ARG A 425 -16.77 14.86 8.78
N PHE A 426 -16.26 13.65 8.92
CA PHE A 426 -16.35 12.93 10.18
C PHE A 426 -15.40 13.49 11.26
N LYS A 427 -14.29 14.13 10.89
CA LYS A 427 -13.48 14.88 11.85
C LYS A 427 -14.20 16.11 12.38
N MET A 428 -14.94 16.84 11.53
CA MET A 428 -15.81 17.95 11.96
C MET A 428 -16.96 17.48 12.85
N GLU A 429 -17.59 16.34 12.55
CA GLU A 429 -18.60 15.73 13.43
C GLU A 429 -17.99 15.36 14.78
N GLY A 430 -16.75 14.84 14.80
CA GLY A 430 -16.01 14.55 16.02
C GLY A 430 -15.65 15.81 16.84
N GLU A 431 -15.27 16.93 16.21
CA GLU A 431 -15.04 18.20 16.92
C GLU A 431 -16.31 18.69 17.63
N LYS A 432 -17.45 18.69 16.92
CA LYS A 432 -18.74 19.05 17.51
C LYS A 432 -19.12 18.18 18.71
N LEU A 433 -18.87 16.87 18.59
CA LEU A 433 -19.09 15.94 19.69
C LEU A 433 -18.17 16.27 20.89
N CYS A 434 -16.90 16.62 20.66
CA CYS A 434 -16.00 17.05 21.73
C CYS A 434 -16.52 18.31 22.45
N GLU A 435 -17.03 19.31 21.69
CA GLU A 435 -17.64 20.53 22.26
C GLU A 435 -18.87 20.21 23.13
N GLU A 436 -19.70 19.25 22.68
CA GLU A 436 -20.88 18.83 23.44
C GLU A 436 -20.50 18.09 24.73
N LEU A 437 -19.57 17.15 24.65
CA LEU A 437 -19.13 16.37 25.79
C LEU A 437 -18.38 17.23 26.83
N ASN A 438 -17.65 18.26 26.41
CA ASN A 438 -16.96 19.21 27.30
C ASN A 438 -17.90 20.07 28.15
N LYS A 439 -19.22 20.06 27.91
CA LYS A 439 -20.18 20.67 28.81
C LYS A 439 -20.32 19.92 30.13
N ASN A 440 -19.80 18.70 30.20
CA ASN A 440 -19.78 17.87 31.39
C ASN A 440 -18.45 18.07 32.14
N SER A 441 -18.49 18.25 33.45
CA SER A 441 -17.31 18.52 34.28
C SER A 441 -16.51 17.25 34.67
N ILE A 442 -16.93 16.08 34.24
CA ILE A 442 -16.25 14.80 34.56
C ILE A 442 -15.06 14.56 33.64
N ILE A 443 -15.17 14.92 32.36
CA ILE A 443 -14.14 14.78 31.41
C ILE A 443 -13.71 16.13 30.83
N ASP A 444 -12.44 16.25 30.46
CA ASP A 444 -11.87 17.43 29.79
C ASP A 444 -11.23 16.98 28.48
N ILE A 445 -11.80 17.39 27.34
CA ILE A 445 -11.39 16.94 26.02
C ILE A 445 -10.61 18.04 25.30
N ILE A 446 -9.37 17.72 24.95
CA ILE A 446 -8.51 18.53 24.08
C ILE A 446 -8.54 17.93 22.67
N PHE A 447 -8.93 18.73 21.67
CA PHE A 447 -9.06 18.27 20.28
C PHE A 447 -8.35 19.18 19.25
N PRO A 448 -7.01 19.26 19.29
CA PRO A 448 -6.24 20.13 18.40
C PRO A 448 -6.30 19.64 16.95
N ARG A 449 -6.31 20.59 16.00
CA ARG A 449 -6.14 20.31 14.57
C ARG A 449 -4.65 20.08 14.28
N LEU A 450 -4.25 18.81 14.24
CA LEU A 450 -2.87 18.44 14.00
C LEU A 450 -2.45 18.70 12.54
N PRO A 451 -1.20 19.12 12.29
CA PRO A 451 -0.63 19.21 10.96
C PRO A 451 -0.45 17.82 10.33
N VAL A 452 -0.05 17.79 9.06
CA VAL A 452 0.32 16.53 8.40
C VAL A 452 1.62 16.02 9.02
N LEU A 453 1.52 14.98 9.82
CA LEU A 453 2.66 14.34 10.48
C LEU A 453 3.26 13.25 9.60
N ALA A 454 4.57 13.05 9.70
CA ALA A 454 5.30 12.00 8.98
C ALA A 454 4.99 10.62 9.58
N THR A 455 3.83 10.07 9.25
CA THR A 455 3.40 8.71 9.65
C THR A 455 3.33 7.81 8.42
N ASP A 456 3.23 6.50 8.63
CA ASP A 456 3.08 5.51 7.54
C ASP A 456 1.94 5.86 6.57
N GLN A 457 0.89 6.54 7.03
CA GLN A 457 -0.27 6.91 6.22
C GLN A 457 -0.04 8.14 5.32
N ASN A 458 0.95 8.98 5.63
CA ASN A 458 1.18 10.28 4.98
C ASN A 458 2.49 10.33 4.18
N GLN A 459 3.12 9.19 3.92
CA GLN A 459 4.33 9.13 3.11
C GLN A 459 4.04 9.42 1.63
N SER A 460 4.98 10.07 0.95
CA SER A 460 4.94 10.37 -0.48
C SER A 460 6.17 9.80 -1.17
N ILE A 461 6.02 9.30 -2.41
CA ILE A 461 7.14 8.84 -3.25
C ILE A 461 8.08 10.00 -3.58
N ILE A 462 7.52 11.20 -3.74
CA ILE A 462 8.29 12.41 -4.02
C ILE A 462 8.50 13.13 -2.68
N ASN A 463 9.73 13.18 -2.21
CA ASN A 463 10.10 14.03 -1.08
C ASN A 463 9.78 15.49 -1.46
N LYS A 464 8.68 16.04 -0.94
CA LYS A 464 8.56 17.48 -0.82
C LYS A 464 9.53 17.87 0.28
N GLN A 465 10.75 18.27 -0.09
CA GLN A 465 11.59 19.04 0.81
C GLN A 465 10.78 20.29 1.16
N SER A 466 10.31 20.33 2.40
CA SER A 466 9.75 21.50 3.05
C SER A 466 10.88 22.50 3.32
#